data_49ac54a026f025dbe39351252ed5b782
#
_entry.id   49ac54a026f025dbe39351252ed5b782
#
_cell.length_a   1.000
_cell.length_b   1.000
_cell.length_c   1.000
_cell.angle_alpha   90.00
_cell.angle_beta   90.00
_cell.angle_gamma   90.00
#
_symmetry.space_group_name_H-M   'P 1'
#
loop_
_entity.id
_entity.type
_entity.pdbx_description
1 polymer ?
#
loop_
_entity_poly.entity_id
_entity_poly.type
_entity_poly.pdbx_seq_one_letter_code
_entity_poly.pdbx_strand_id
1 'polypeptide(L)'
;MPSSTLSNGTSQSFLDYLLKGVAMSALPSSLWLCLFTTTPGPSGTGGVEVSTSGTGYARVELSRVSGTWTGPTGTNQEYNNTTELVFPVPTGNWGTIVSLGIYDVASNGNLIFIRTIATSKSI
;
A
#
# COMPACT_ATOMS: atom_id res chain seq x y z
N MET A 1 -4.71 -15.57 9.27
CA MET A 1 -4.45 -14.33 10.01
C MET A 1 -3.85 -13.30 9.09
N PRO A 2 -4.33 -12.04 9.08
CA PRO A 2 -3.71 -11.03 8.25
C PRO A 2 -2.27 -10.76 8.70
N SER A 3 -1.39 -10.53 7.74
CA SER A 3 -0.01 -10.17 8.00
C SER A 3 0.35 -8.90 7.25
N SER A 4 1.31 -8.17 7.79
CA SER A 4 1.83 -6.93 7.20
C SER A 4 3.33 -7.00 7.11
N THR A 5 3.90 -6.48 6.04
CA THR A 5 5.35 -6.40 5.88
C THR A 5 5.75 -5.20 5.04
N LEU A 6 6.89 -4.61 5.38
CA LEU A 6 7.56 -3.66 4.49
C LEU A 6 8.21 -4.42 3.34
N SER A 7 8.27 -3.80 2.15
CA SER A 7 9.05 -4.36 1.05
C SER A 7 10.54 -4.43 1.42
N ASN A 8 11.30 -5.30 0.74
CA ASN A 8 12.74 -5.42 0.97
C ASN A 8 13.47 -4.08 0.75
N GLY A 9 13.10 -3.34 -0.30
CA GLY A 9 13.69 -2.03 -0.59
C GLY A 9 13.44 -1.01 0.52
N THR A 10 12.23 -0.95 1.05
CA THR A 10 11.89 -0.05 2.15
C THR A 10 12.62 -0.45 3.44
N SER A 11 12.66 -1.74 3.76
CA SER A 11 13.37 -2.25 4.93
C SER A 11 14.86 -1.94 4.84
N GLN A 12 15.47 -2.15 3.68
CA GLN A 12 16.87 -1.85 3.45
C GLN A 12 17.16 -0.35 3.61
N SER A 13 16.36 0.51 3.01
CA SER A 13 16.53 1.97 3.13
C SER A 13 16.46 2.43 4.58
N PHE A 14 15.52 1.89 5.34
CA PHE A 14 15.36 2.22 6.76
C PHE A 14 16.57 1.75 7.58
N LEU A 15 17.03 0.53 7.37
CA LEU A 15 18.20 -0.02 8.09
C LEU A 15 19.49 0.68 7.69
N ASP A 16 19.67 1.05 6.45
CA ASP A 16 20.83 1.82 6.00
C ASP A 16 20.84 3.21 6.65
N TYR A 17 19.69 3.86 6.76
CA TYR A 17 19.57 5.11 7.50
C TYR A 17 19.95 4.94 8.98
N LEU A 18 19.37 3.94 9.62
CA LEU A 18 19.53 3.70 11.06
C LEU A 18 20.96 3.27 11.42
N LEU A 19 21.54 2.36 10.64
CA LEU A 19 22.79 1.69 10.98
C LEU A 19 24.02 2.28 10.29
N LYS A 20 23.86 2.86 9.12
CA LYS A 20 24.97 3.37 8.32
C LYS A 20 24.96 4.89 8.13
N GLY A 21 23.92 5.56 8.60
CA GLY A 21 23.77 7.01 8.41
C GLY A 21 23.51 7.42 6.97
N VAL A 22 23.07 6.51 6.12
CA VAL A 22 22.72 6.82 4.72
C VAL A 22 21.33 7.42 4.68
N ALA A 23 21.19 8.62 4.10
CA ALA A 23 19.90 9.29 4.00
C ALA A 23 18.90 8.45 3.20
N MET A 24 17.68 8.34 3.70
CA MET A 24 16.59 7.72 2.94
C MET A 24 16.22 8.60 1.76
N SER A 25 15.94 7.99 0.61
CA SER A 25 15.41 8.72 -0.54
C SER A 25 14.07 9.37 -0.18
N ALA A 26 13.87 10.61 -0.62
CA ALA A 26 12.62 11.32 -0.39
C ALA A 26 11.46 10.56 -1.07
N LEU A 27 10.41 10.29 -0.31
CA LEU A 27 9.18 9.78 -0.87
C LEU A 27 8.38 10.93 -1.52
N PRO A 28 7.56 10.64 -2.54
CA PRO A 28 6.70 11.66 -3.14
C PRO A 28 5.65 12.16 -2.14
N SER A 29 4.97 13.25 -2.47
CA SER A 29 3.92 13.84 -1.62
C SER A 29 2.71 12.93 -1.47
N SER A 30 2.51 12.01 -2.38
CA SER A 30 1.43 11.02 -2.32
C SER A 30 1.97 9.62 -2.49
N LEU A 31 1.39 8.68 -1.75
CA LEU A 31 1.54 7.25 -1.94
C LEU A 31 0.23 6.71 -2.53
N TRP A 32 0.21 5.45 -2.94
CA TRP A 32 -0.92 4.91 -3.69
C TRP A 32 -1.30 3.54 -3.17
N LEU A 33 -2.54 3.43 -2.69
CA LEU A 33 -3.11 2.17 -2.19
C LEU A 33 -3.61 1.34 -3.36
N CYS A 34 -3.24 0.07 -3.39
CA CYS A 34 -3.64 -0.88 -4.43
C CYS A 34 -4.20 -2.17 -3.83
N LEU A 35 -4.88 -2.93 -4.67
CA LEU A 35 -5.49 -4.22 -4.32
C LEU A 35 -4.90 -5.34 -5.16
N PHE A 36 -4.65 -6.48 -4.52
CA PHE A 36 -4.08 -7.65 -5.17
C PHE A 36 -5.05 -8.84 -5.14
N THR A 37 -5.11 -9.56 -6.25
CA THR A 37 -5.74 -10.88 -6.33
C THR A 37 -4.75 -12.00 -6.02
N THR A 38 -3.47 -11.73 -6.16
CA THR A 38 -2.38 -12.59 -5.68
C THR A 38 -1.39 -11.73 -4.93
N THR A 39 -1.08 -12.10 -3.69
CA THR A 39 -0.18 -11.32 -2.84
C THR A 39 1.25 -11.37 -3.39
N PRO A 40 1.91 -10.21 -3.60
CA PRO A 40 3.31 -10.20 -3.99
C PRO A 40 4.22 -10.61 -2.83
N GLY A 41 5.42 -11.07 -3.17
CA GLY A 41 6.48 -11.29 -2.17
C GLY A 41 7.09 -9.96 -1.70
N PRO A 42 7.94 -9.99 -0.64
CA PRO A 42 8.60 -8.80 -0.10
C PRO A 42 9.50 -8.07 -1.11
N SER A 43 9.97 -8.78 -2.13
CA SER A 43 10.74 -8.17 -3.24
C SER A 43 9.88 -7.36 -4.21
N GLY A 44 8.56 -7.38 -4.06
CA GLY A 44 7.61 -6.71 -4.95
C GLY A 44 7.28 -7.51 -6.21
N THR A 45 7.65 -8.78 -6.26
CA THR A 45 7.43 -9.65 -7.43
C THR A 45 6.43 -10.77 -7.12
N GLY A 46 5.88 -11.39 -8.16
CA GLY A 46 4.99 -12.55 -8.05
C GLY A 46 3.54 -12.21 -7.70
N GLY A 47 3.22 -10.96 -7.47
CA GLY A 47 1.85 -10.52 -7.20
C GLY A 47 1.05 -10.24 -8.47
N VAL A 48 -0.27 -10.22 -8.32
CA VAL A 48 -1.19 -9.80 -9.38
C VAL A 48 -2.10 -8.71 -8.82
N GLU A 49 -1.90 -7.48 -9.28
CA GLU A 49 -2.78 -6.36 -8.99
C GLU A 49 -4.05 -6.47 -9.83
N VAL A 50 -5.16 -5.93 -9.32
CA VAL A 50 -6.41 -5.86 -10.08
C VAL A 50 -6.16 -5.18 -11.44
N SER A 51 -6.68 -5.80 -12.51
CA SER A 51 -6.54 -5.25 -13.86
C SER A 51 -7.27 -3.90 -13.99
N THR A 52 -6.68 -2.96 -14.69
CA THR A 52 -7.30 -1.68 -15.03
C THR A 52 -8.14 -1.76 -16.32
N SER A 53 -8.01 -2.86 -17.07
CA SER A 53 -8.66 -2.99 -18.38
C SER A 53 -10.13 -3.40 -18.24
N GLY A 54 -11.04 -2.48 -18.52
CA GLY A 54 -12.47 -2.72 -18.50
C GLY A 54 -13.08 -2.96 -17.12
N THR A 55 -12.36 -2.63 -16.05
CA THR A 55 -12.78 -2.93 -14.67
C THR A 55 -13.16 -1.68 -13.87
N GLY A 56 -12.76 -0.51 -14.33
CA GLY A 56 -12.89 0.74 -13.57
C GLY A 56 -11.93 0.85 -12.39
N TYR A 57 -11.03 -0.11 -12.21
CA TYR A 57 -10.06 -0.09 -11.12
C TYR A 57 -8.99 0.98 -11.33
N ALA A 58 -8.66 1.67 -10.25
CA ALA A 58 -7.48 2.55 -10.16
C ALA A 58 -7.00 2.55 -8.71
N ARG A 59 -5.71 2.77 -8.51
CA ARG A 59 -5.14 2.96 -7.18
C ARG A 59 -5.73 4.20 -6.52
N VAL A 60 -5.82 4.20 -5.20
CA VAL A 60 -6.31 5.33 -4.40
C VAL A 60 -5.14 6.11 -3.84
N GLU A 61 -5.18 7.43 -4.00
CA GLU A 61 -4.15 8.31 -3.46
C GLU A 61 -4.17 8.35 -1.94
N LEU A 62 -2.99 8.20 -1.34
CA LEU A 62 -2.73 8.42 0.08
C LEU A 62 -1.88 9.68 0.21
N SER A 63 -2.50 10.80 0.51
CA SER A 63 -1.77 12.06 0.67
C SER A 63 -0.87 12.00 1.91
N ARG A 64 0.36 12.45 1.77
CA ARG A 64 1.35 12.53 2.85
C ARG A 64 1.38 13.91 3.50
N VAL A 65 0.21 14.48 3.75
CA VAL A 65 0.03 15.76 4.42
C VAL A 65 -0.44 15.51 5.85
N SER A 66 0.13 16.21 6.81
CA SER A 66 -0.15 15.99 8.24
C SER A 66 -1.65 16.04 8.59
N GLY A 67 -2.43 16.88 7.91
CA GLY A 67 -3.88 16.96 8.14
C GLY A 67 -4.70 15.79 7.65
N THR A 68 -4.14 14.89 6.84
CA THR A 68 -4.83 13.68 6.36
C THR A 68 -4.70 12.50 7.31
N TRP A 69 -3.88 12.62 8.33
CA TRP A 69 -3.64 11.57 9.32
C TRP A 69 -3.77 12.11 10.72
N THR A 70 -4.34 11.32 11.62
CA THR A 70 -4.31 11.56 13.07
C THR A 70 -3.37 10.57 13.73
N GLY A 71 -2.70 11.03 14.78
CA GLY A 71 -1.78 10.18 15.53
C GLY A 71 -0.44 10.86 15.79
N PRO A 72 0.45 10.19 16.55
CA PRO A 72 0.20 8.90 17.17
C PRO A 72 -0.80 8.99 18.33
N THR A 73 -1.65 7.99 18.48
CA THR A 73 -2.63 7.91 19.57
C THR A 73 -2.52 6.58 20.30
N GLY A 74 -2.93 6.58 21.56
CA GLY A 74 -2.92 5.38 22.40
C GLY A 74 -1.52 4.87 22.75
N THR A 75 -1.50 3.75 23.46
CA THR A 75 -0.24 3.09 23.87
C THR A 75 0.48 2.40 22.71
N ASN A 76 -0.24 2.05 21.65
CA ASN A 76 0.29 1.39 20.47
C ASN A 76 0.76 2.36 19.38
N GLN A 77 0.71 3.66 19.63
CA GLN A 77 1.12 4.70 18.70
C GLN A 77 0.39 4.58 17.34
N GLU A 78 -0.93 4.51 17.39
CA GLU A 78 -1.77 4.33 16.19
C GLU A 78 -1.89 5.61 15.36
N TYR A 79 -1.90 5.43 14.04
CA TYR A 79 -2.17 6.48 13.07
C TYR A 79 -3.41 6.11 12.27
N ASN A 80 -4.32 7.06 12.09
CA ASN A 80 -5.57 6.85 11.36
C ASN A 80 -5.74 7.92 10.29
N ASN A 81 -6.34 7.54 9.16
CA ASN A 81 -6.74 8.49 8.14
C ASN A 81 -7.94 9.33 8.64
N THR A 82 -7.93 10.61 8.36
CA THR A 82 -9.01 11.53 8.75
C THR A 82 -10.21 11.45 7.81
N THR A 83 -9.99 10.99 6.59
CA THR A 83 -11.01 10.88 5.55
C THR A 83 -11.04 9.45 5.03
N GLU A 84 -12.24 8.92 4.78
CA GLU A 84 -12.41 7.60 4.19
C GLU A 84 -11.71 7.50 2.84
N LEU A 85 -11.03 6.38 2.61
CA LEU A 85 -10.39 6.06 1.34
C LEU A 85 -11.29 5.12 0.56
N VAL A 86 -11.76 5.56 -0.59
CA VAL A 86 -12.74 4.84 -1.41
C VAL A 86 -12.16 4.53 -2.78
N PHE A 87 -12.17 3.25 -3.14
CA PHE A 87 -11.81 2.83 -4.50
C PHE A 87 -12.90 3.22 -5.49
N PRO A 88 -12.57 3.40 -6.78
CA PRO A 88 -13.57 3.65 -7.82
C PRO A 88 -14.65 2.58 -7.85
N VAL A 89 -15.81 2.93 -8.38
CA VAL A 89 -16.92 1.97 -8.56
C VAL A 89 -16.51 0.95 -9.63
N PRO A 90 -16.59 -0.35 -9.34
CA PRO A 90 -16.28 -1.37 -10.34
C PRO A 90 -17.20 -1.28 -11.54
N THR A 91 -16.63 -1.31 -12.74
CA THR A 91 -17.35 -1.43 -14.00
C THR A 91 -17.20 -2.81 -14.62
N GLY A 92 -16.40 -3.66 -14.01
CA GLY A 92 -16.17 -5.04 -14.39
C GLY A 92 -15.67 -5.84 -13.20
N ASN A 93 -15.46 -7.13 -13.38
CA ASN A 93 -15.01 -8.03 -12.33
C ASN A 93 -13.56 -7.76 -11.95
N TRP A 94 -13.31 -7.49 -10.67
CA TRP A 94 -11.95 -7.32 -10.11
C TRP A 94 -11.32 -8.63 -9.66
N GLY A 95 -12.12 -9.69 -9.49
CA GLY A 95 -11.69 -10.97 -8.93
C GLY A 95 -11.80 -11.01 -7.41
N THR A 96 -11.04 -11.91 -6.81
CA THR A 96 -11.02 -12.09 -5.36
C THR A 96 -9.82 -11.36 -4.78
N ILE A 97 -10.07 -10.34 -3.99
CA ILE A 97 -9.06 -9.52 -3.34
C ILE A 97 -8.55 -10.25 -2.10
N VAL A 98 -7.24 -10.45 -2.01
CA VAL A 98 -6.59 -11.18 -0.91
C VAL A 98 -5.62 -10.30 -0.11
N SER A 99 -5.14 -9.23 -0.70
CA SER A 99 -4.21 -8.31 -0.02
C SER A 99 -4.29 -6.91 -0.60
N LEU A 100 -3.73 -5.97 0.13
CA LEU A 100 -3.53 -4.60 -0.33
C LEU A 100 -2.05 -4.23 -0.22
N GLY A 101 -1.66 -3.20 -0.95
CA GLY A 101 -0.30 -2.71 -0.92
C GLY A 101 -0.24 -1.20 -1.07
N ILE A 102 0.94 -0.65 -0.83
CA ILE A 102 1.22 0.77 -1.01
C ILE A 102 2.39 0.90 -1.98
N TYR A 103 2.19 1.68 -3.04
CA TYR A 103 3.19 2.02 -4.03
C TYR A 103 3.55 3.51 -3.96
N ASP A 104 4.68 3.87 -4.52
CA ASP A 104 5.16 5.25 -4.58
C ASP A 104 4.60 6.06 -5.77
N VAL A 105 3.91 5.42 -6.69
CA VAL A 105 3.30 6.06 -7.88
C VAL A 105 1.94 5.45 -8.21
N ALA A 106 1.17 6.17 -9.03
CA ALA A 106 -0.19 5.77 -9.44
C ALA A 106 -0.23 4.52 -10.33
N SER A 107 0.87 4.22 -11.02
CA SER A 107 0.97 3.07 -11.93
C SER A 107 2.41 2.57 -11.96
N ASN A 108 2.60 1.26 -11.93
CA ASN A 108 3.93 0.65 -11.79
C ASN A 108 4.61 1.10 -10.48
N GLY A 109 5.89 1.42 -10.51
CA GLY A 109 6.64 1.95 -9.38
C GLY A 109 7.12 0.90 -8.39
N ASN A 110 7.49 1.37 -7.20
CA ASN A 110 8.08 0.55 -6.16
C ASN A 110 7.08 0.25 -5.06
N LEU A 111 6.93 -1.03 -4.74
CA LEU A 111 6.11 -1.48 -3.62
C LEU A 111 6.81 -1.12 -2.30
N ILE A 112 6.07 -0.50 -1.40
CA ILE A 112 6.58 -0.06 -0.09
C ILE A 112 6.11 -1.00 1.01
N PHE A 113 4.83 -1.37 0.99
CA PHE A 113 4.18 -2.10 2.08
C PHE A 113 3.13 -3.05 1.54
N ILE A 114 2.96 -4.21 2.20
CA ILE A 114 1.99 -5.24 1.85
C ILE A 114 1.23 -5.64 3.11
N ARG A 115 -0.09 -5.83 2.97
CA ARG A 115 -0.92 -6.40 4.03
C ARG A 115 -1.92 -7.38 3.44
N THR A 116 -1.93 -8.59 3.95
CA THR A 116 -3.01 -9.54 3.66
C THR A 116 -4.26 -9.16 4.44
N ILE A 117 -5.43 -9.34 3.84
CA ILE A 117 -6.70 -9.08 4.53
C ILE A 117 -7.19 -10.35 5.25
N ALA A 118 -7.92 -10.16 6.35
CA ALA A 118 -8.38 -11.28 7.18
C ALA A 118 -9.35 -12.20 6.43
N THR A 119 -10.20 -11.62 5.59
CA THR A 119 -11.20 -12.34 4.78
C THR A 119 -11.14 -11.81 3.36
N SER A 120 -10.86 -12.69 2.41
CA SER A 120 -10.83 -12.33 0.99
C SER A 120 -12.22 -11.86 0.54
N LYS A 121 -12.24 -10.96 -0.44
CA LYS A 121 -13.47 -10.34 -0.92
C LYS A 121 -13.52 -10.36 -2.45
N SER A 122 -14.57 -10.94 -2.99
CA SER A 122 -14.85 -10.90 -4.42
C SER A 122 -15.57 -9.60 -4.80
N ILE A 123 -15.10 -8.96 -5.85
CA ILE A 123 -15.65 -7.70 -6.34
C ILE A 123 -15.92 -7.79 -7.85
#